data_9c38cd8087018977d249162d9518f6a1
#
_entry.id   9c38cd8087018977d249162d9518f6a1
#
_cell.length_a   1.000
_cell.length_b   1.000
_cell.length_c   1.000
_cell.angle_alpha   90.00
_cell.angle_beta   90.00
_cell.angle_gamma   90.00
#
_symmetry.space_group_name_H-M   'P 1'
#
loop_
_entity.id
_entity.type
_entity.pdbx_description
1 polymer ?
#
loop_
_entity_poly.entity_id
_entity_poly.type
_entity_poly.pdbx_seq_one_letter_code
_entity_poly.pdbx_strand_id
1 'polypeptide(L)'
;MKSIKFRLIVMNFLIFAVWGAYLCSLGIYLGSIGMGANIGKFFAIQGIVSLFMPALMGIVADRWIPAQKLLGICHFLAAAFMALAGYMGMRYGSAVTFGQLFPYYAISVAFFMPTIALGNSVSYNALTQAGLDTVKAFPPIRVFGTIGFILSMWIVNFTGFKNGYQQLFVSAAWGLILAVYAFTLPNCPVNKNVENKSFVDTFGLRAFSLFKDARMCVFFIFSFLLGMCLQVTNGFATPFLESFGYYEEFTNAFAVKNSVFLSSISQVSETLCILLIPFFLKKFGIKKVMIIAFGAWALRFFFLGAGSPTGFGLVLFILSMIVYGVAFDFFNISGSLYVDQNTDVSIRSSAQGVFMMMTNGFGATVGSLCAQAVVNHYTYPASKIIDGKEVWFTIGNWPTAWYIFAAFALIVGILFAIMFKYKHTPEKQ
;
A
#
# COMPACT_ATOMS: atom_id res chain seq x y z
N MET A 1 -30.14 -7.41 8.75
CA MET A 1 -29.31 -6.20 8.72
C MET A 1 -28.01 -6.32 9.53
N LYS A 2 -28.03 -6.64 10.84
CA LYS A 2 -26.78 -6.83 11.63
C LYS A 2 -25.87 -7.92 11.08
N SER A 3 -26.43 -9.04 10.60
CA SER A 3 -25.67 -10.15 10.00
C SER A 3 -24.89 -9.77 8.75
N ILE A 4 -25.44 -8.93 7.85
CA ILE A 4 -24.74 -8.50 6.63
C ILE A 4 -23.53 -7.61 6.96
N LYS A 5 -23.70 -6.61 7.81
CA LYS A 5 -22.58 -5.75 8.25
C LYS A 5 -21.44 -6.57 8.85
N PHE A 6 -21.79 -7.52 9.74
CA PHE A 6 -20.80 -8.38 10.36
C PHE A 6 -20.03 -9.23 9.31
N ARG A 7 -20.73 -9.80 8.34
CA ARG A 7 -20.09 -10.56 7.25
C ARG A 7 -19.11 -9.72 6.45
N LEU A 8 -19.48 -8.47 6.14
CA LEU A 8 -18.62 -7.55 5.39
C LEU A 8 -17.43 -7.06 6.25
N ILE A 9 -17.61 -6.90 7.57
CA ILE A 9 -16.54 -6.61 8.52
C ILE A 9 -15.49 -7.74 8.48
N VAL A 10 -15.91 -9.00 8.61
CA VAL A 10 -15.00 -10.16 8.56
C VAL A 10 -14.28 -10.23 7.21
N MET A 11 -15.00 -10.02 6.10
CA MET A 11 -14.40 -10.00 4.76
C MET A 11 -13.32 -8.91 4.66
N ASN A 12 -13.63 -7.66 5.03
CA ASN A 12 -12.67 -6.57 4.96
C ASN A 12 -11.46 -6.81 5.87
N PHE A 13 -11.69 -7.30 7.09
CA PHE A 13 -10.64 -7.69 8.01
C PHE A 13 -9.68 -8.69 7.36
N LEU A 14 -10.21 -9.76 6.76
CA LEU A 14 -9.41 -10.82 6.14
C LEU A 14 -8.64 -10.34 4.91
N ILE A 15 -9.25 -9.52 4.03
CA ILE A 15 -8.57 -8.96 2.83
C ILE A 15 -7.29 -8.25 3.25
N PHE A 16 -7.37 -7.40 4.26
CA PHE A 16 -6.23 -6.60 4.69
C PHE A 16 -5.29 -7.35 5.64
N ALA A 17 -5.76 -8.37 6.36
CA ALA A 17 -4.89 -9.27 7.12
C ALA A 17 -3.92 -10.05 6.20
N VAL A 18 -4.37 -10.48 5.02
CA VAL A 18 -3.50 -11.07 3.98
C VAL A 18 -2.33 -10.16 3.65
N TRP A 19 -2.62 -8.87 3.42
CA TRP A 19 -1.61 -7.89 3.02
C TRP A 19 -0.69 -7.49 4.17
N GLY A 20 -1.26 -7.26 5.35
CA GLY A 20 -0.52 -6.89 6.57
C GLY A 20 0.49 -7.95 7.02
N ALA A 21 0.28 -9.22 6.65
CA ALA A 21 1.19 -10.30 7.00
C ALA A 21 2.59 -10.16 6.36
N TYR A 22 2.68 -9.53 5.19
CA TYR A 22 3.97 -9.46 4.47
C TYR A 22 4.37 -8.05 4.04
N LEU A 23 3.45 -7.12 3.79
CA LEU A 23 3.79 -5.84 3.15
C LEU A 23 4.92 -5.09 3.86
N CYS A 24 4.85 -4.98 5.19
CA CYS A 24 5.84 -4.24 5.97
C CYS A 24 7.03 -5.09 6.44
N SER A 25 6.99 -6.41 6.27
CA SER A 25 8.03 -7.35 6.72
C SER A 25 8.79 -8.03 5.58
N LEU A 26 8.25 -8.01 4.37
CA LEU A 26 8.87 -8.65 3.21
C LEU A 26 10.29 -8.15 2.94
N GLY A 27 10.50 -6.82 3.04
CA GLY A 27 11.83 -6.23 2.86
C GLY A 27 12.85 -6.72 3.88
N ILE A 28 12.42 -6.98 5.13
CA ILE A 28 13.27 -7.56 6.17
C ILE A 28 13.68 -8.98 5.77
N TYR A 29 12.71 -9.82 5.40
CA TYR A 29 12.99 -11.19 4.96
C TYR A 29 13.93 -11.22 3.76
N LEU A 30 13.68 -10.41 2.73
CA LEU A 30 14.57 -10.33 1.56
C LEU A 30 15.98 -9.86 1.94
N GLY A 31 16.08 -8.89 2.84
CA GLY A 31 17.37 -8.44 3.39
C GLY A 31 18.10 -9.57 4.12
N SER A 32 17.40 -10.32 4.97
CA SER A 32 17.98 -11.39 5.81
C SER A 32 18.53 -12.60 5.03
N ILE A 33 18.09 -12.79 3.79
CA ILE A 33 18.56 -13.85 2.89
C ILE A 33 19.50 -13.32 1.78
N GLY A 34 20.04 -12.11 1.93
CA GLY A 34 20.97 -11.51 0.97
C GLY A 34 20.33 -10.93 -0.30
N MET A 35 18.99 -10.86 -0.39
CA MET A 35 18.27 -10.30 -1.53
C MET A 35 17.85 -8.83 -1.34
N GLY A 36 18.50 -8.10 -0.43
CA GLY A 36 18.20 -6.68 -0.16
C GLY A 36 18.24 -5.80 -1.41
N ALA A 37 19.14 -6.09 -2.36
CA ALA A 37 19.25 -5.41 -3.65
C ALA A 37 18.05 -5.62 -4.60
N ASN A 38 17.11 -6.51 -4.27
CA ASN A 38 15.94 -6.83 -5.09
C ASN A 38 14.61 -6.36 -4.48
N ILE A 39 14.61 -5.77 -3.29
CA ILE A 39 13.39 -5.32 -2.59
C ILE A 39 12.52 -4.48 -3.52
N GLY A 40 13.10 -3.51 -4.22
CA GLY A 40 12.37 -2.62 -5.13
C GLY A 40 11.62 -3.37 -6.24
N LYS A 41 12.13 -4.51 -6.73
CA LYS A 41 11.45 -5.32 -7.75
C LYS A 41 10.19 -6.00 -7.18
N PHE A 42 10.27 -6.51 -5.94
CA PHE A 42 9.11 -7.10 -5.26
C PHE A 42 8.00 -6.07 -4.98
N PHE A 43 8.36 -4.82 -4.72
CA PHE A 43 7.37 -3.75 -4.54
C PHE A 43 6.89 -3.17 -5.87
N ALA A 44 7.75 -3.07 -6.89
CA ALA A 44 7.38 -2.59 -8.21
C ALA A 44 6.31 -3.47 -8.89
N ILE A 45 6.36 -4.80 -8.71
CA ILE A 45 5.36 -5.70 -9.30
C ILE A 45 3.94 -5.42 -8.78
N GLN A 46 3.78 -4.95 -7.53
CA GLN A 46 2.49 -4.53 -6.99
C GLN A 46 1.92 -3.35 -7.78
N GLY A 47 2.76 -2.36 -8.11
CA GLY A 47 2.37 -1.24 -8.96
C GLY A 47 2.01 -1.69 -10.37
N ILE A 48 2.86 -2.50 -11.00
CA ILE A 48 2.64 -3.00 -12.37
C ILE A 48 1.29 -3.73 -12.47
N VAL A 49 1.03 -4.69 -11.60
CA VAL A 49 -0.22 -5.46 -11.66
C VAL A 49 -1.44 -4.61 -11.32
N SER A 50 -1.28 -3.58 -10.49
CA SER A 50 -2.37 -2.65 -10.15
C SER A 50 -2.82 -1.77 -11.32
N LEU A 51 -2.01 -1.66 -12.39
CA LEU A 51 -2.38 -0.91 -13.59
C LEU A 51 -3.50 -1.58 -14.39
N PHE A 52 -3.56 -2.90 -14.43
CA PHE A 52 -4.48 -3.61 -15.32
C PHE A 52 -5.29 -4.72 -14.66
N MET A 53 -4.79 -5.40 -13.62
CA MET A 53 -5.48 -6.53 -13.01
C MET A 53 -6.84 -6.19 -12.38
N PRO A 54 -7.03 -5.04 -11.69
CA PRO A 54 -8.34 -4.68 -11.17
C PRO A 54 -9.39 -4.49 -12.27
N ALA A 55 -9.01 -3.88 -13.40
CA ALA A 55 -9.91 -3.70 -14.55
C ALA A 55 -10.27 -5.05 -15.19
N LEU A 56 -9.28 -5.94 -15.40
CA LEU A 56 -9.51 -7.28 -15.95
C LEU A 56 -10.45 -8.08 -15.05
N MET A 57 -10.22 -8.12 -13.75
CA MET A 57 -11.07 -8.86 -12.81
C MET A 57 -12.44 -8.21 -12.65
N GLY A 58 -12.56 -6.89 -12.81
CA GLY A 58 -13.83 -6.18 -12.88
C GLY A 58 -14.69 -6.67 -14.07
N ILE A 59 -14.09 -6.80 -15.26
CA ILE A 59 -14.78 -7.34 -16.44
C ILE A 59 -15.28 -8.77 -16.19
N VAL A 60 -14.43 -9.60 -15.59
CA VAL A 60 -14.79 -10.98 -15.25
C VAL A 60 -15.95 -11.03 -14.25
N ALA A 61 -15.93 -10.14 -13.25
CA ALA A 61 -16.98 -10.03 -12.24
C ALA A 61 -18.31 -9.54 -12.82
N ASP A 62 -18.27 -8.60 -13.76
CA ASP A 62 -19.47 -8.01 -14.34
C ASP A 62 -20.15 -8.95 -15.33
N ARG A 63 -19.38 -9.78 -16.06
CA ARG A 63 -19.91 -10.57 -17.19
C ARG A 63 -20.06 -12.07 -16.92
N TRP A 64 -19.15 -12.67 -16.14
CA TRP A 64 -19.04 -14.13 -16.12
C TRP A 64 -19.16 -14.76 -14.74
N ILE A 65 -18.52 -14.19 -13.73
CA ILE A 65 -18.41 -14.80 -12.40
C ILE A 65 -18.89 -13.80 -11.35
N PRO A 66 -19.88 -14.13 -10.51
CA PRO A 66 -20.31 -13.26 -9.41
C PRO A 66 -19.13 -12.77 -8.57
N ALA A 67 -19.09 -11.47 -8.24
CA ALA A 67 -17.95 -10.81 -7.63
C ALA A 67 -17.45 -11.50 -6.33
N GLN A 68 -18.37 -12.01 -5.49
CA GLN A 68 -17.99 -12.73 -4.26
C GLN A 68 -17.32 -14.08 -4.57
N LYS A 69 -17.73 -14.78 -5.64
CA LYS A 69 -17.08 -16.03 -6.05
C LYS A 69 -15.71 -15.77 -6.65
N LEU A 70 -15.62 -14.72 -7.49
CA LEU A 70 -14.34 -14.30 -8.07
C LEU A 70 -13.36 -13.86 -6.99
N LEU A 71 -13.83 -13.15 -5.95
CA LEU A 71 -13.04 -12.80 -4.77
C LEU A 71 -12.45 -14.05 -4.12
N GLY A 72 -13.25 -15.10 -3.92
CA GLY A 72 -12.80 -16.37 -3.36
C GLY A 72 -11.76 -17.07 -4.24
N ILE A 73 -11.98 -17.12 -5.55
CA ILE A 73 -11.05 -17.73 -6.52
C ILE A 73 -9.72 -16.97 -6.53
N CYS A 74 -9.76 -15.64 -6.59
CA CYS A 74 -8.54 -14.81 -6.56
C CYS A 74 -7.76 -15.01 -5.27
N HIS A 75 -8.42 -15.06 -4.11
CA HIS A 75 -7.74 -15.32 -2.84
C HIS A 75 -7.18 -16.74 -2.74
N PHE A 76 -7.87 -17.73 -3.29
CA PHE A 76 -7.35 -19.09 -3.36
C PHE A 76 -6.05 -19.15 -4.19
N LEU A 77 -6.05 -18.58 -5.39
CA LEU A 77 -4.88 -18.54 -6.25
C LEU A 77 -3.74 -17.72 -5.62
N ALA A 78 -4.05 -16.54 -5.08
CA ALA A 78 -3.08 -15.72 -4.38
C ALA A 78 -2.44 -16.48 -3.21
N ALA A 79 -3.24 -17.16 -2.38
CA ALA A 79 -2.78 -17.94 -1.26
C ALA A 79 -1.94 -19.15 -1.69
N ALA A 80 -2.35 -19.88 -2.73
CA ALA A 80 -1.60 -21.03 -3.25
C ALA A 80 -0.21 -20.60 -3.74
N PHE A 81 -0.11 -19.53 -4.53
CA PHE A 81 1.17 -19.02 -5.01
C PHE A 81 2.00 -18.36 -3.90
N MET A 82 1.38 -17.72 -2.90
CA MET A 82 2.10 -17.22 -1.74
C MET A 82 2.66 -18.36 -0.88
N ALA A 83 1.92 -19.46 -0.73
CA ALA A 83 2.39 -20.65 -0.04
C ALA A 83 3.54 -21.32 -0.81
N LEU A 84 3.50 -21.34 -2.15
CA LEU A 84 4.63 -21.85 -2.96
C LEU A 84 5.86 -20.95 -2.80
N ALA A 85 5.72 -19.63 -2.75
CA ALA A 85 6.82 -18.73 -2.43
C ALA A 85 7.39 -19.02 -1.03
N GLY A 86 6.51 -19.20 -0.02
CA GLY A 86 6.92 -19.62 1.32
C GLY A 86 7.63 -20.96 1.34
N TYR A 87 7.17 -21.94 0.54
CA TYR A 87 7.80 -23.25 0.40
C TYR A 87 9.20 -23.16 -0.21
N MET A 88 9.42 -22.28 -1.22
CA MET A 88 10.75 -22.04 -1.76
C MET A 88 11.68 -21.46 -0.68
N GLY A 89 11.21 -20.49 0.10
CA GLY A 89 11.96 -19.96 1.24
C GLY A 89 12.27 -21.04 2.30
N MET A 90 11.32 -21.93 2.59
CA MET A 90 11.50 -23.04 3.53
C MET A 90 12.54 -24.05 3.03
N ARG A 91 12.45 -24.41 1.75
CA ARG A 91 13.28 -25.46 1.15
C ARG A 91 14.74 -25.04 0.99
N TYR A 92 14.97 -23.81 0.55
CA TYR A 92 16.31 -23.33 0.20
C TYR A 92 16.92 -22.40 1.27
N GLY A 93 16.13 -21.92 2.24
CA GLY A 93 16.61 -21.01 3.28
C GLY A 93 17.26 -19.76 2.71
N SER A 94 18.46 -19.41 3.19
CA SER A 94 19.25 -18.28 2.69
C SER A 94 19.81 -18.49 1.27
N ALA A 95 19.82 -19.71 0.75
CA ALA A 95 20.27 -20.03 -0.61
C ALA A 95 19.17 -19.85 -1.67
N VAL A 96 17.95 -19.45 -1.29
CA VAL A 96 16.87 -19.20 -2.24
C VAL A 96 17.25 -18.07 -3.19
N THR A 97 17.05 -18.29 -4.50
CA THR A 97 17.38 -17.31 -5.53
C THR A 97 16.16 -16.44 -5.91
N PHE A 98 16.42 -15.28 -6.50
CA PHE A 98 15.37 -14.41 -7.03
C PHE A 98 14.44 -15.16 -8.00
N GLY A 99 15.00 -15.97 -8.93
CA GLY A 99 14.22 -16.74 -9.90
C GLY A 99 13.34 -17.83 -9.29
N GLN A 100 13.66 -18.30 -8.08
CA GLN A 100 12.86 -19.28 -7.35
C GLN A 100 11.74 -18.64 -6.51
N LEU A 101 11.95 -17.44 -5.99
CA LEU A 101 10.98 -16.78 -5.09
C LEU A 101 10.05 -15.81 -5.83
N PHE A 102 10.63 -14.95 -6.68
CA PHE A 102 9.91 -13.84 -7.30
C PHE A 102 8.73 -14.25 -8.18
N PRO A 103 8.80 -15.30 -9.06
CA PRO A 103 7.68 -15.66 -9.91
C PRO A 103 6.43 -16.05 -9.12
N TYR A 104 6.57 -16.85 -8.07
CA TYR A 104 5.44 -17.24 -7.23
C TYR A 104 4.85 -16.05 -6.48
N TYR A 105 5.69 -15.19 -5.94
CA TYR A 105 5.26 -13.94 -5.31
C TYR A 105 4.52 -13.04 -6.30
N ALA A 106 5.06 -12.83 -7.50
CA ALA A 106 4.47 -11.98 -8.52
C ALA A 106 3.08 -12.46 -8.96
N ILE A 107 2.91 -13.76 -9.17
CA ILE A 107 1.60 -14.36 -9.51
C ILE A 107 0.63 -14.21 -8.33
N SER A 108 1.07 -14.45 -7.11
CA SER A 108 0.26 -14.23 -5.91
C SER A 108 -0.26 -12.81 -5.84
N VAL A 109 0.61 -11.82 -6.00
CA VAL A 109 0.27 -10.40 -5.98
C VAL A 109 -0.67 -10.02 -7.14
N ALA A 110 -0.49 -10.61 -8.33
CA ALA A 110 -1.36 -10.38 -9.48
C ALA A 110 -2.81 -10.78 -9.20
N PHE A 111 -3.04 -11.86 -8.48
CA PHE A 111 -4.39 -12.26 -8.05
C PHE A 111 -4.87 -11.53 -6.80
N PHE A 112 -3.96 -11.09 -5.92
CA PHE A 112 -4.34 -10.36 -4.71
C PHE A 112 -4.77 -8.90 -4.99
N MET A 113 -4.03 -8.14 -5.81
CA MET A 113 -4.30 -6.70 -6.01
C MET A 113 -5.74 -6.37 -6.45
N PRO A 114 -6.37 -7.11 -7.38
CA PRO A 114 -7.76 -6.85 -7.76
C PRO A 114 -8.77 -7.14 -6.65
N THR A 115 -8.41 -7.93 -5.64
CA THR A 115 -9.35 -8.32 -4.57
C THR A 115 -9.76 -7.15 -3.68
N ILE A 116 -8.95 -6.08 -3.60
CA ILE A 116 -9.28 -4.85 -2.89
C ILE A 116 -10.50 -4.18 -3.55
N ALA A 117 -10.48 -4.06 -4.88
CA ALA A 117 -11.59 -3.50 -5.65
C ALA A 117 -12.82 -4.43 -5.64
N LEU A 118 -12.61 -5.75 -5.78
CA LEU A 118 -13.68 -6.74 -5.69
C LEU A 118 -14.35 -6.73 -4.30
N GLY A 119 -13.59 -6.61 -3.22
CA GLY A 119 -14.11 -6.51 -1.86
C GLY A 119 -14.99 -5.28 -1.67
N ASN A 120 -14.60 -4.13 -2.24
CA ASN A 120 -15.43 -2.93 -2.25
C ASN A 120 -16.73 -3.16 -3.05
N SER A 121 -16.63 -3.76 -4.24
CA SER A 121 -17.79 -4.10 -5.08
C SER A 121 -18.76 -5.03 -4.35
N VAL A 122 -18.28 -6.10 -3.73
CA VAL A 122 -19.10 -7.02 -2.92
C VAL A 122 -19.77 -6.28 -1.76
N SER A 123 -19.03 -5.39 -1.08
CA SER A 123 -19.57 -4.61 0.04
C SER A 123 -20.70 -3.69 -0.42
N TYR A 124 -20.51 -2.95 -1.50
CA TYR A 124 -21.53 -2.03 -2.03
C TYR A 124 -22.76 -2.79 -2.50
N ASN A 125 -22.60 -3.87 -3.26
CA ASN A 125 -23.71 -4.70 -3.70
C ASN A 125 -24.52 -5.26 -2.52
N ALA A 126 -23.85 -5.82 -1.52
CA ALA A 126 -24.52 -6.41 -0.36
C ALA A 126 -25.25 -5.35 0.49
N LEU A 127 -24.68 -4.16 0.66
CA LEU A 127 -25.30 -3.05 1.39
C LEU A 127 -26.53 -2.53 0.64
N THR A 128 -26.43 -2.34 -0.69
CA THR A 128 -27.54 -1.89 -1.53
C THR A 128 -28.69 -2.91 -1.52
N GLN A 129 -28.39 -4.21 -1.66
CA GLN A 129 -29.41 -5.26 -1.56
C GLN A 129 -30.11 -5.30 -0.20
N ALA A 130 -29.40 -4.90 0.87
CA ALA A 130 -29.97 -4.80 2.21
C ALA A 130 -30.75 -3.49 2.45
N GLY A 131 -30.89 -2.62 1.45
CA GLY A 131 -31.54 -1.32 1.58
C GLY A 131 -30.79 -0.33 2.48
N LEU A 132 -29.46 -0.49 2.62
CA LEU A 132 -28.62 0.38 3.44
C LEU A 132 -27.92 1.45 2.56
N ASP A 133 -27.82 2.66 3.11
CA ASP A 133 -27.02 3.73 2.52
C ASP A 133 -25.54 3.33 2.55
N THR A 134 -24.97 3.09 1.37
CA THR A 134 -23.57 2.65 1.22
C THR A 134 -22.59 3.70 1.73
N VAL A 135 -22.88 4.99 1.53
CA VAL A 135 -22.00 6.10 1.94
C VAL A 135 -21.85 6.14 3.47
N LYS A 136 -22.93 5.87 4.20
CA LYS A 136 -22.94 5.84 5.67
C LYS A 136 -22.52 4.50 6.25
N ALA A 137 -22.84 3.40 5.59
CA ALA A 137 -22.66 2.06 6.14
C ALA A 137 -21.28 1.46 5.84
N PHE A 138 -20.64 1.80 4.72
CA PHE A 138 -19.36 1.21 4.31
C PHE A 138 -18.15 1.69 5.13
N PRO A 139 -17.97 3.00 5.42
CA PRO A 139 -16.77 3.45 6.12
C PRO A 139 -16.51 2.73 7.46
N PRO A 140 -17.49 2.55 8.36
CA PRO A 140 -17.27 1.79 9.58
C PRO A 140 -16.86 0.32 9.34
N ILE A 141 -17.32 -0.29 8.24
CA ILE A 141 -16.95 -1.66 7.87
C ILE A 141 -15.50 -1.69 7.39
N ARG A 142 -15.11 -0.69 6.59
CA ARG A 142 -13.76 -0.59 6.01
C ARG A 142 -12.65 -0.39 7.06
N VAL A 143 -12.94 0.27 8.18
CA VAL A 143 -12.00 0.42 9.32
C VAL A 143 -11.49 -0.92 9.82
N PHE A 144 -12.33 -1.97 9.82
CA PHE A 144 -11.90 -3.31 10.24
C PHE A 144 -10.86 -3.93 9.31
N GLY A 145 -10.74 -3.45 8.07
CA GLY A 145 -9.61 -3.79 7.21
C GLY A 145 -8.28 -3.30 7.81
N THR A 146 -8.21 -2.06 8.26
CA THR A 146 -7.00 -1.53 8.92
C THR A 146 -6.68 -2.31 10.20
N ILE A 147 -7.69 -2.68 10.98
CA ILE A 147 -7.51 -3.52 12.18
C ILE A 147 -6.92 -4.88 11.79
N GLY A 148 -7.43 -5.52 10.74
CA GLY A 148 -6.90 -6.79 10.22
C GLY A 148 -5.46 -6.69 9.76
N PHE A 149 -5.12 -5.60 9.05
CA PHE A 149 -3.77 -5.29 8.63
C PHE A 149 -2.81 -5.17 9.82
N ILE A 150 -3.15 -4.35 10.81
CA ILE A 150 -2.34 -4.11 12.01
C ILE A 150 -2.17 -5.40 12.82
N LEU A 151 -3.26 -6.14 13.04
CA LEU A 151 -3.20 -7.38 13.80
C LEU A 151 -2.27 -8.40 13.14
N SER A 152 -2.34 -8.52 11.82
CA SER A 152 -1.47 -9.41 11.05
C SER A 152 0.01 -8.97 11.13
N MET A 153 0.30 -7.66 11.07
CA MET A 153 1.65 -7.13 11.33
C MET A 153 2.16 -7.53 12.72
N TRP A 154 1.32 -7.43 13.74
CA TRP A 154 1.69 -7.79 15.11
C TRP A 154 1.94 -9.29 15.26
N ILE A 155 1.10 -10.13 14.66
CA ILE A 155 1.32 -11.58 14.64
C ILE A 155 2.72 -11.86 14.07
N VAL A 156 3.05 -11.34 12.89
CA VAL A 156 4.33 -11.57 12.24
C VAL A 156 5.51 -11.02 13.05
N ASN A 157 5.34 -9.86 13.70
CA ASN A 157 6.38 -9.25 14.54
C ASN A 157 6.66 -10.08 15.79
N PHE A 158 5.62 -10.41 16.58
CA PHE A 158 5.77 -11.03 17.90
C PHE A 158 6.07 -12.53 17.82
N THR A 159 5.72 -13.20 16.72
CA THR A 159 6.14 -14.58 16.48
C THR A 159 7.58 -14.69 15.93
N GLY A 160 8.22 -13.56 15.59
CA GLY A 160 9.54 -13.56 14.96
C GLY A 160 9.53 -13.91 13.48
N PHE A 161 8.36 -14.08 12.86
CA PHE A 161 8.20 -14.48 11.45
C PHE A 161 8.59 -13.37 10.47
N LYS A 162 8.78 -12.14 10.93
CA LYS A 162 9.21 -11.00 10.11
C LYS A 162 10.55 -11.23 9.39
N ASN A 163 11.44 -12.04 9.97
CA ASN A 163 12.77 -12.31 9.44
C ASN A 163 12.80 -13.57 8.53
N GLY A 164 11.67 -14.25 8.37
CA GLY A 164 11.64 -15.52 7.68
C GLY A 164 10.50 -15.68 6.68
N TYR A 165 10.55 -16.76 5.93
CA TYR A 165 9.53 -17.17 4.97
C TYR A 165 8.14 -17.40 5.60
N GLN A 166 8.07 -17.61 6.92
CA GLN A 166 6.83 -17.92 7.65
C GLN A 166 5.77 -16.82 7.47
N GLN A 167 6.15 -15.56 7.31
CA GLN A 167 5.22 -14.46 7.00
C GLN A 167 4.39 -14.73 5.74
N LEU A 168 4.98 -15.41 4.74
CA LEU A 168 4.29 -15.76 3.49
C LEU A 168 3.24 -16.84 3.75
N PHE A 169 3.51 -17.81 4.64
CA PHE A 169 2.51 -18.78 5.06
C PHE A 169 1.39 -18.16 5.90
N VAL A 170 1.70 -17.17 6.75
CA VAL A 170 0.65 -16.42 7.49
C VAL A 170 -0.28 -15.72 6.50
N SER A 171 0.28 -15.05 5.48
CA SER A 171 -0.49 -14.43 4.41
C SER A 171 -1.35 -15.44 3.65
N ALA A 172 -0.76 -16.57 3.27
CA ALA A 172 -1.47 -17.65 2.58
C ALA A 172 -2.60 -18.23 3.44
N ALA A 173 -2.40 -18.39 4.75
CA ALA A 173 -3.43 -18.89 5.66
C ALA A 173 -4.64 -17.93 5.73
N TRP A 174 -4.40 -16.63 5.89
CA TRP A 174 -5.48 -15.63 5.82
C TRP A 174 -6.20 -15.65 4.47
N GLY A 175 -5.44 -15.78 3.38
CA GLY A 175 -5.99 -15.88 2.02
C GLY A 175 -6.88 -17.11 1.84
N LEU A 176 -6.48 -18.28 2.33
CA LEU A 176 -7.29 -19.51 2.27
C LEU A 176 -8.56 -19.39 3.10
N ILE A 177 -8.47 -18.83 4.31
CA ILE A 177 -9.66 -18.58 5.16
C ILE A 177 -10.65 -17.69 4.40
N LEU A 178 -10.16 -16.61 3.78
CA LEU A 178 -11.01 -15.72 3.02
C LEU A 178 -11.54 -16.38 1.74
N ALA A 179 -10.75 -17.19 1.07
CA ALA A 179 -11.18 -17.93 -0.12
C ALA A 179 -12.42 -18.77 0.17
N VAL A 180 -12.43 -19.53 1.26
CA VAL A 180 -13.59 -20.31 1.70
C VAL A 180 -14.74 -19.40 2.16
N TYR A 181 -14.40 -18.38 2.97
CA TYR A 181 -15.40 -17.45 3.51
C TYR A 181 -16.15 -16.68 2.43
N ALA A 182 -15.49 -16.32 1.34
CA ALA A 182 -16.09 -15.56 0.25
C ALA A 182 -17.31 -16.25 -0.39
N PHE A 183 -17.33 -17.59 -0.41
CA PHE A 183 -18.49 -18.34 -0.90
C PHE A 183 -19.72 -18.26 0.02
N THR A 184 -19.55 -17.81 1.26
CA THR A 184 -20.66 -17.59 2.19
C THR A 184 -21.29 -16.20 2.05
N LEU A 185 -20.65 -15.26 1.34
CA LEU A 185 -21.10 -13.87 1.18
C LEU A 185 -22.38 -13.79 0.32
N PRO A 186 -23.14 -12.68 0.43
CA PRO A 186 -24.33 -12.47 -0.40
C PRO A 186 -24.00 -12.53 -1.88
N ASN A 187 -24.91 -13.09 -2.67
CA ASN A 187 -24.71 -13.21 -4.10
C ASN A 187 -24.75 -11.83 -4.77
N CYS A 188 -23.71 -11.53 -5.54
CA CYS A 188 -23.62 -10.32 -6.35
C CYS A 188 -24.05 -10.69 -7.78
N PRO A 189 -25.22 -10.23 -8.27
CA PRO A 189 -25.71 -10.63 -9.58
C PRO A 189 -24.78 -10.17 -10.70
N VAL A 190 -24.56 -11.06 -11.67
CA VAL A 190 -23.85 -10.74 -12.91
C VAL A 190 -24.81 -10.03 -13.85
N ASN A 191 -24.42 -8.89 -14.38
CA ASN A 191 -25.22 -8.15 -15.35
C ASN A 191 -24.92 -8.63 -16.78
N LYS A 192 -25.70 -9.57 -17.26
CA LYS A 192 -25.54 -10.16 -18.62
C LYS A 192 -25.81 -9.18 -19.76
N ASN A 193 -26.47 -8.05 -19.49
CA ASN A 193 -26.85 -7.03 -20.47
C ASN A 193 -25.89 -5.85 -20.54
N VAL A 194 -24.64 -6.00 -20.05
CA VAL A 194 -23.63 -4.96 -20.23
C VAL A 194 -23.31 -4.87 -21.71
N GLU A 195 -23.69 -3.76 -22.36
CA GLU A 195 -23.28 -3.42 -23.71
C GLU A 195 -21.77 -3.63 -23.87
N ASN A 196 -21.36 -4.07 -25.05
CA ASN A 196 -19.95 -4.26 -25.37
C ASN A 196 -19.22 -2.92 -25.27
N LYS A 197 -18.79 -2.58 -24.03
CA LYS A 197 -17.93 -1.42 -23.85
C LYS A 197 -16.66 -1.63 -24.65
N SER A 198 -16.27 -0.62 -25.40
CA SER A 198 -14.99 -0.61 -26.10
C SER A 198 -13.86 -0.92 -25.10
N PHE A 199 -12.76 -1.50 -25.57
CA PHE A 199 -11.53 -1.66 -24.78
C PHE A 199 -11.13 -0.34 -24.09
N VAL A 200 -11.26 0.77 -24.83
CA VAL A 200 -11.01 2.13 -24.35
C VAL A 200 -11.91 2.50 -23.16
N ASP A 201 -13.18 2.14 -23.21
CA ASP A 201 -14.14 2.43 -22.12
C ASP A 201 -13.94 1.51 -20.93
N THR A 202 -13.59 0.26 -21.19
CA THR A 202 -13.38 -0.77 -20.16
C THR A 202 -12.16 -0.45 -19.28
N PHE A 203 -11.08 0.02 -19.90
CA PHE A 203 -9.86 0.42 -19.18
C PHE A 203 -9.87 1.90 -18.78
N GLY A 204 -10.97 2.62 -19.02
CA GLY A 204 -11.10 4.03 -18.66
C GLY A 204 -10.14 4.96 -19.44
N LEU A 205 -9.67 4.51 -20.60
CA LEU A 205 -8.65 5.24 -21.38
C LEU A 205 -9.15 6.61 -21.89
N ARG A 206 -10.48 6.82 -21.94
CA ARG A 206 -11.04 8.15 -22.26
C ARG A 206 -10.58 9.22 -21.27
N ALA A 207 -10.38 8.86 -20.00
CA ALA A 207 -9.90 9.81 -19.01
C ALA A 207 -8.46 10.28 -19.24
N PHE A 208 -7.66 9.60 -20.06
CA PHE A 208 -6.36 10.11 -20.49
C PHE A 208 -6.47 11.38 -21.35
N SER A 209 -7.64 11.67 -21.93
CA SER A 209 -7.89 12.95 -22.57
C SER A 209 -7.76 14.14 -21.61
N LEU A 210 -7.91 13.92 -20.30
CA LEU A 210 -7.71 14.93 -19.25
C LEU A 210 -6.28 15.46 -19.19
N PHE A 211 -5.29 14.72 -19.69
CA PHE A 211 -3.92 15.23 -19.84
C PHE A 211 -3.79 16.38 -20.83
N LYS A 212 -4.80 16.62 -21.69
CA LYS A 212 -4.86 17.80 -22.56
C LYS A 212 -5.19 19.09 -21.79
N ASP A 213 -5.88 18.97 -20.64
CA ASP A 213 -6.05 20.11 -19.74
C ASP A 213 -4.79 20.30 -18.90
N ALA A 214 -4.18 21.47 -18.99
CA ALA A 214 -2.92 21.76 -18.33
C ALA A 214 -2.97 21.61 -16.80
N ARG A 215 -4.12 21.90 -16.16
CA ARG A 215 -4.27 21.78 -14.71
C ARG A 215 -4.37 20.31 -14.29
N MET A 216 -5.15 19.53 -15.01
CA MET A 216 -5.29 18.10 -14.77
C MET A 216 -3.97 17.36 -15.08
N CYS A 217 -3.27 17.74 -16.13
CA CYS A 217 -1.95 17.20 -16.47
C CYS A 217 -0.95 17.43 -15.32
N VAL A 218 -0.83 18.67 -14.85
CA VAL A 218 0.02 19.01 -13.69
C VAL A 218 -0.39 18.19 -12.46
N PHE A 219 -1.68 18.12 -12.15
CA PHE A 219 -2.18 17.33 -11.03
C PHE A 219 -1.77 15.85 -11.13
N PHE A 220 -1.97 15.21 -12.28
CA PHE A 220 -1.62 13.80 -12.48
C PHE A 220 -0.11 13.54 -12.42
N ILE A 221 0.72 14.44 -12.96
CA ILE A 221 2.18 14.35 -12.84
C ILE A 221 2.61 14.40 -11.36
N PHE A 222 2.07 15.35 -10.58
CA PHE A 222 2.40 15.42 -9.16
C PHE A 222 1.80 14.27 -8.34
N SER A 223 0.69 13.69 -8.76
CA SER A 223 0.14 12.46 -8.20
C SER A 223 1.07 11.27 -8.42
N PHE A 224 1.66 11.17 -9.60
CA PHE A 224 2.70 10.18 -9.90
C PHE A 224 3.93 10.37 -9.00
N LEU A 225 4.46 11.59 -8.90
CA LEU A 225 5.63 11.89 -8.08
C LEU A 225 5.38 11.63 -6.58
N LEU A 226 4.18 11.90 -6.08
CA LEU A 226 3.81 11.56 -4.70
C LEU A 226 3.68 10.04 -4.50
N GLY A 227 3.14 9.33 -5.49
CA GLY A 227 3.03 7.88 -5.46
C GLY A 227 4.40 7.19 -5.32
N MET A 228 5.48 7.82 -5.84
CA MET A 228 6.84 7.34 -5.61
C MET A 228 7.21 7.34 -4.12
N CYS A 229 6.82 8.36 -3.35
CA CYS A 229 7.14 8.47 -1.92
C CYS A 229 6.55 7.33 -1.09
N LEU A 230 5.34 6.87 -1.41
CA LEU A 230 4.66 5.82 -0.67
C LEU A 230 5.48 4.52 -0.64
N GLN A 231 5.98 4.08 -1.77
CA GLN A 231 6.68 2.80 -1.87
C GLN A 231 8.09 2.83 -1.29
N VAL A 232 8.70 4.00 -1.20
CA VAL A 232 9.97 4.16 -0.47
C VAL A 232 9.83 3.66 0.97
N THR A 233 8.79 4.07 1.68
CA THR A 233 8.60 3.64 3.08
C THR A 233 8.13 2.20 3.21
N ASN A 234 7.23 1.74 2.33
CA ASN A 234 6.75 0.36 2.37
C ASN A 234 7.88 -0.66 2.15
N GLY A 235 8.80 -0.34 1.24
CA GLY A 235 9.90 -1.24 0.90
C GLY A 235 11.11 -1.14 1.84
N PHE A 236 11.44 0.05 2.33
CA PHE A 236 12.75 0.29 2.93
C PHE A 236 12.74 0.76 4.38
N ALA A 237 11.60 1.22 4.93
CA ALA A 237 11.59 1.71 6.31
C ALA A 237 11.90 0.60 7.33
N THR A 238 11.29 -0.57 7.22
CA THR A 238 11.52 -1.67 8.15
C THR A 238 12.88 -2.36 7.95
N PRO A 239 13.37 -2.64 6.71
CA PRO A 239 14.75 -3.08 6.52
C PRO A 239 15.80 -2.11 7.08
N PHE A 240 15.55 -0.81 6.98
CA PHE A 240 16.41 0.20 7.59
C PHE A 240 16.44 0.07 9.12
N LEU A 241 15.28 -0.05 9.77
CA LEU A 241 15.22 -0.25 11.22
C LEU A 241 15.94 -1.54 11.65
N GLU A 242 15.78 -2.63 10.90
CA GLU A 242 16.46 -3.91 11.16
C GLU A 242 17.99 -3.83 10.92
N SER A 243 18.46 -2.96 10.03
CA SER A 243 19.89 -2.82 9.72
C SER A 243 20.72 -2.45 10.94
N PHE A 244 20.14 -1.76 11.91
CA PHE A 244 20.80 -1.45 13.18
C PHE A 244 21.10 -2.71 14.02
N GLY A 245 20.43 -3.84 13.79
CA GLY A 245 20.70 -5.13 14.43
C GLY A 245 22.10 -5.70 14.11
N TYR A 246 22.74 -5.21 13.05
CA TYR A 246 24.12 -5.53 12.73
C TYR A 246 25.09 -5.04 13.82
N TYR A 247 24.81 -3.91 14.45
CA TYR A 247 25.63 -3.28 15.48
C TYR A 247 25.24 -3.81 16.86
N GLU A 248 26.21 -4.24 17.65
CA GLU A 248 25.97 -4.89 18.95
C GLU A 248 25.22 -4.00 19.94
N GLU A 249 25.52 -2.70 19.94
CA GLU A 249 24.87 -1.71 20.79
C GLU A 249 23.37 -1.58 20.57
N PHE A 250 22.86 -1.89 19.37
CA PHE A 250 21.45 -1.75 19.01
C PHE A 250 20.69 -3.06 18.89
N THR A 251 21.37 -4.22 18.98
CA THR A 251 20.74 -5.55 18.82
C THR A 251 19.54 -5.74 19.75
N ASN A 252 19.59 -5.16 20.95
CA ASN A 252 18.51 -5.25 21.94
C ASN A 252 17.56 -4.04 21.94
N ALA A 253 17.76 -3.07 21.05
CA ALA A 253 16.89 -1.90 20.98
C ALA A 253 15.47 -2.26 20.56
N PHE A 254 14.48 -1.59 21.18
CA PHE A 254 13.06 -1.82 20.91
C PHE A 254 12.71 -1.65 19.43
N ALA A 255 13.22 -0.61 18.77
CA ALA A 255 12.96 -0.30 17.38
C ALA A 255 13.46 -1.40 16.44
N VAL A 256 14.56 -2.09 16.78
CA VAL A 256 15.13 -3.19 16.00
C VAL A 256 14.32 -4.46 16.23
N LYS A 257 14.10 -4.84 17.50
CA LYS A 257 13.33 -6.05 17.82
C LYS A 257 11.88 -5.99 17.34
N ASN A 258 11.29 -4.79 17.30
CA ASN A 258 9.87 -4.59 17.02
C ASN A 258 9.65 -3.59 15.86
N SER A 259 10.47 -3.67 14.81
CA SER A 259 10.43 -2.76 13.66
C SER A 259 9.07 -2.73 12.95
N VAL A 260 8.43 -3.90 12.76
CA VAL A 260 7.11 -4.02 12.15
C VAL A 260 6.02 -3.51 13.07
N PHE A 261 6.12 -3.77 14.39
CA PHE A 261 5.22 -3.18 15.37
C PHE A 261 5.33 -1.64 15.37
N LEU A 262 6.55 -1.10 15.39
CA LEU A 262 6.78 0.34 15.33
C LEU A 262 6.17 0.93 14.04
N SER A 263 6.34 0.26 12.91
CA SER A 263 5.75 0.67 11.62
C SER A 263 4.22 0.68 11.66
N SER A 264 3.57 -0.15 12.49
CA SER A 264 2.10 -0.16 12.61
C SER A 264 1.51 1.13 13.17
N ILE A 265 2.30 1.95 13.87
CA ILE A 265 1.91 3.30 14.31
C ILE A 265 1.49 4.16 13.10
N SER A 266 2.11 3.93 11.92
CA SER A 266 1.72 4.61 10.68
C SER A 266 0.27 4.31 10.30
N GLN A 267 -0.19 3.07 10.47
CA GLN A 267 -1.56 2.66 10.13
C GLN A 267 -2.58 3.21 11.13
N VAL A 268 -2.20 3.29 12.41
CA VAL A 268 -3.03 3.95 13.43
C VAL A 268 -3.15 5.45 13.12
N SER A 269 -2.03 6.09 12.80
CA SER A 269 -1.99 7.50 12.42
C SER A 269 -2.85 7.78 11.18
N GLU A 270 -2.78 6.94 10.14
CA GLU A 270 -3.62 7.01 8.95
C GLU A 270 -5.11 7.05 9.34
N THR A 271 -5.55 6.10 10.15
CA THR A 271 -6.95 6.05 10.59
C THR A 271 -7.39 7.31 11.34
N LEU A 272 -6.54 7.87 12.18
CA LEU A 272 -6.84 9.09 12.93
C LEU A 272 -6.81 10.35 12.04
N CYS A 273 -5.87 10.41 11.11
CA CYS A 273 -5.72 11.55 10.21
C CYS A 273 -6.89 11.72 9.25
N ILE A 274 -7.55 10.64 8.83
CA ILE A 274 -8.78 10.69 8.03
C ILE A 274 -9.85 11.54 8.71
N LEU A 275 -9.97 11.46 10.04
CA LEU A 275 -10.95 12.25 10.80
C LEU A 275 -10.64 13.76 10.83
N LEU A 276 -9.39 14.13 10.62
CA LEU A 276 -8.95 15.53 10.61
C LEU A 276 -9.13 16.21 9.24
N ILE A 277 -9.23 15.43 8.17
CA ILE A 277 -9.27 15.94 6.78
C ILE A 277 -10.40 16.94 6.56
N PRO A 278 -11.65 16.71 6.98
CA PRO A 278 -12.74 17.68 6.77
C PRO A 278 -12.43 19.04 7.37
N PHE A 279 -11.83 19.07 8.57
CA PHE A 279 -11.41 20.32 9.22
C PHE A 279 -10.35 21.07 8.39
N PHE A 280 -9.32 20.34 7.93
CA PHE A 280 -8.25 20.95 7.15
C PHE A 280 -8.72 21.41 5.76
N LEU A 281 -9.58 20.65 5.10
CA LEU A 281 -10.17 21.01 3.81
C LEU A 281 -11.03 22.28 3.92
N LYS A 282 -11.88 22.37 4.94
CA LYS A 282 -12.71 23.55 5.19
C LYS A 282 -11.86 24.79 5.46
N LYS A 283 -10.79 24.65 6.25
CA LYS A 283 -9.95 25.78 6.67
C LYS A 283 -8.95 26.22 5.61
N PHE A 284 -8.31 25.29 4.91
CA PHE A 284 -7.16 25.56 4.05
C PHE A 284 -7.42 25.32 2.56
N GLY A 285 -8.44 24.52 2.23
CA GLY A 285 -8.76 24.11 0.86
C GLY A 285 -7.82 23.02 0.30
N ILE A 286 -8.23 22.41 -0.80
CA ILE A 286 -7.58 21.24 -1.42
C ILE A 286 -6.08 21.46 -1.67
N LYS A 287 -5.69 22.58 -2.32
CA LYS A 287 -4.29 22.84 -2.68
C LYS A 287 -3.37 22.87 -1.46
N LYS A 288 -3.76 23.61 -0.40
CA LYS A 288 -2.92 23.73 0.81
C LYS A 288 -2.81 22.40 1.56
N VAL A 289 -3.89 21.63 1.60
CA VAL A 289 -3.89 20.30 2.21
C VAL A 289 -2.94 19.35 1.47
N MET A 290 -2.91 19.40 0.14
CA MET A 290 -1.94 18.64 -0.66
C MET A 290 -0.50 19.10 -0.44
N ILE A 291 -0.24 20.39 -0.30
CA ILE A 291 1.10 20.92 0.03
C ILE A 291 1.54 20.44 1.40
N ILE A 292 0.65 20.42 2.39
CA ILE A 292 0.92 19.87 3.73
C ILE A 292 1.32 18.37 3.62
N ALA A 293 0.67 17.61 2.75
CA ALA A 293 1.03 16.20 2.52
C ALA A 293 2.47 16.03 1.99
N PHE A 294 2.91 16.85 1.02
CA PHE A 294 4.30 16.84 0.55
C PHE A 294 5.28 17.22 1.64
N GLY A 295 4.96 18.23 2.44
CA GLY A 295 5.77 18.61 3.61
C GLY A 295 5.87 17.47 4.64
N ALA A 296 4.77 16.76 4.86
CA ALA A 296 4.72 15.61 5.74
C ALA A 296 5.59 14.45 5.20
N TRP A 297 5.60 14.17 3.89
CA TRP A 297 6.53 13.20 3.28
C TRP A 297 7.99 13.59 3.49
N ALA A 298 8.33 14.87 3.27
CA ALA A 298 9.68 15.37 3.49
C ALA A 298 10.11 15.21 4.96
N LEU A 299 9.24 15.57 5.92
CA LEU A 299 9.49 15.38 7.35
C LEU A 299 9.62 13.90 7.73
N ARG A 300 8.77 13.03 7.18
CA ARG A 300 8.85 11.59 7.42
C ARG A 300 10.22 11.03 7.08
N PHE A 301 10.71 11.32 5.88
CA PHE A 301 12.01 10.86 5.43
C PHE A 301 13.16 11.52 6.21
N PHE A 302 13.04 12.81 6.53
CA PHE A 302 14.01 13.50 7.36
C PHE A 302 14.13 12.86 8.74
N PHE A 303 13.03 12.55 9.40
CA PHE A 303 13.04 11.91 10.71
C PHE A 303 13.62 10.49 10.67
N LEU A 304 13.41 9.73 9.58
CA LEU A 304 14.09 8.45 9.39
C LEU A 304 15.60 8.64 9.23
N GLY A 305 16.04 9.63 8.46
CA GLY A 305 17.47 9.91 8.26
C GLY A 305 18.20 10.42 9.52
N ALA A 306 17.51 11.21 10.34
CA ALA A 306 18.06 11.79 11.56
C ALA A 306 17.87 10.91 12.81
N GLY A 307 17.01 9.87 12.71
CA GLY A 307 16.67 9.00 13.83
C GLY A 307 17.74 7.94 14.14
N SER A 308 17.61 7.37 15.31
CA SER A 308 18.41 6.22 15.77
C SER A 308 17.53 5.29 16.62
N PRO A 309 17.93 4.02 16.86
CA PRO A 309 17.11 3.06 17.61
C PRO A 309 16.93 3.39 19.09
N THR A 310 17.70 4.32 19.64
CA THR A 310 17.74 4.64 21.05
C THR A 310 17.69 6.15 21.31
N GLY A 311 17.38 6.54 22.55
CA GLY A 311 17.36 7.93 22.98
C GLY A 311 16.40 8.81 22.20
N PHE A 312 16.80 10.06 21.92
CA PHE A 312 15.99 11.01 21.15
C PHE A 312 15.74 10.55 19.71
N GLY A 313 16.65 9.76 19.13
CA GLY A 313 16.47 9.20 17.78
C GLY A 313 15.26 8.29 17.66
N LEU A 314 14.90 7.54 18.71
CA LEU A 314 13.67 6.73 18.72
C LEU A 314 12.43 7.62 18.65
N VAL A 315 12.44 8.78 19.31
CA VAL A 315 11.33 9.74 19.20
C VAL A 315 11.16 10.21 17.74
N LEU A 316 12.24 10.45 17.02
CA LEU A 316 12.20 10.82 15.60
C LEU A 316 11.60 9.69 14.75
N PHE A 317 11.93 8.42 15.03
CA PHE A 317 11.29 7.28 14.36
C PHE A 317 9.78 7.24 14.62
N ILE A 318 9.35 7.43 15.87
CA ILE A 318 7.92 7.49 16.22
C ILE A 318 7.23 8.66 15.51
N LEU A 319 7.83 9.85 15.50
CA LEU A 319 7.30 11.02 14.79
C LEU A 319 7.18 10.75 13.29
N SER A 320 8.18 10.08 12.69
CA SER A 320 8.09 9.64 11.29
C SER A 320 6.86 8.77 11.05
N MET A 321 6.56 7.82 11.94
CA MET A 321 5.38 6.96 11.80
C MET A 321 4.07 7.74 11.97
N ILE A 322 4.01 8.69 12.90
CA ILE A 322 2.82 9.53 13.13
C ILE A 322 2.54 10.44 11.92
N VAL A 323 3.57 11.05 11.36
CA VAL A 323 3.43 11.98 10.23
C VAL A 323 2.92 11.27 8.95
N TYR A 324 3.04 9.95 8.87
CA TYR A 324 2.60 9.17 7.71
C TYR A 324 1.12 9.36 7.37
N GLY A 325 0.23 9.40 8.36
CA GLY A 325 -1.19 9.57 8.11
C GLY A 325 -1.49 10.91 7.40
N VAL A 326 -0.81 11.99 7.81
CA VAL A 326 -0.91 13.28 7.12
C VAL A 326 -0.32 13.19 5.71
N ALA A 327 0.83 12.55 5.57
CA ALA A 327 1.53 12.45 4.29
C ALA A 327 0.71 11.69 3.23
N PHE A 328 0.05 10.59 3.63
CA PHE A 328 -0.69 9.73 2.72
C PHE A 328 -2.11 10.21 2.47
N ASP A 329 -2.92 10.37 3.52
CA ASP A 329 -4.36 10.60 3.38
C ASP A 329 -4.70 12.01 2.91
N PHE A 330 -3.95 13.02 3.36
CA PHE A 330 -4.22 14.39 2.96
C PHE A 330 -4.11 14.58 1.45
N PHE A 331 -3.16 13.92 0.81
CA PHE A 331 -3.07 13.98 -0.64
C PHE A 331 -4.13 13.10 -1.33
N ASN A 332 -4.29 11.85 -0.91
CA ASN A 332 -5.18 10.91 -1.58
C ASN A 332 -6.64 11.37 -1.55
N ILE A 333 -7.13 11.80 -0.38
CA ILE A 333 -8.51 12.26 -0.25
C ILE A 333 -8.71 13.61 -0.94
N SER A 334 -7.79 14.57 -0.75
CA SER A 334 -7.88 15.87 -1.45
C SER A 334 -7.76 15.71 -2.96
N GLY A 335 -6.91 14.80 -3.44
CA GLY A 335 -6.75 14.49 -4.86
C GLY A 335 -7.99 13.86 -5.46
N SER A 336 -8.59 12.91 -4.76
CA SER A 336 -9.85 12.30 -5.17
C SER A 336 -10.97 13.34 -5.26
N LEU A 337 -11.08 14.24 -4.28
CA LEU A 337 -12.05 15.35 -4.29
C LEU A 337 -11.77 16.33 -5.44
N TYR A 338 -10.49 16.65 -5.70
CA TYR A 338 -10.13 17.52 -6.82
C TYR A 338 -10.56 16.91 -8.15
N VAL A 339 -10.31 15.62 -8.37
CA VAL A 339 -10.76 14.89 -9.57
C VAL A 339 -12.29 14.93 -9.68
N ASP A 340 -12.99 14.65 -8.58
CA ASP A 340 -14.45 14.62 -8.55
C ASP A 340 -15.07 15.97 -8.94
N GLN A 341 -14.51 17.07 -8.46
CA GLN A 341 -14.99 18.43 -8.70
C GLN A 341 -14.63 18.99 -10.07
N ASN A 342 -13.58 18.47 -10.73
CA ASN A 342 -13.04 19.03 -11.97
C ASN A 342 -13.23 18.12 -13.18
N THR A 343 -14.05 17.07 -13.08
CA THR A 343 -14.35 16.15 -14.19
C THR A 343 -15.85 16.00 -14.39
N ASP A 344 -16.24 15.84 -15.66
CA ASP A 344 -17.62 15.55 -16.02
C ASP A 344 -18.10 14.24 -15.41
N VAL A 345 -19.38 14.17 -15.04
CA VAL A 345 -20.00 12.99 -14.42
C VAL A 345 -19.80 11.74 -15.29
N SER A 346 -19.81 11.89 -16.61
CA SER A 346 -19.67 10.79 -17.59
C SER A 346 -18.32 10.08 -17.56
N ILE A 347 -17.23 10.78 -17.17
CA ILE A 347 -15.87 10.23 -17.13
C ILE A 347 -15.25 10.24 -15.71
N ARG A 348 -15.99 10.69 -14.71
CA ARG A 348 -15.51 10.86 -13.33
C ARG A 348 -14.89 9.60 -12.74
N SER A 349 -15.57 8.46 -12.89
CA SER A 349 -15.06 7.17 -12.41
C SER A 349 -13.75 6.77 -13.11
N SER A 350 -13.66 6.99 -14.42
CA SER A 350 -12.44 6.74 -15.19
C SER A 350 -11.31 7.69 -14.79
N ALA A 351 -11.63 8.95 -14.48
CA ALA A 351 -10.65 9.93 -14.00
C ALA A 351 -10.08 9.56 -12.61
N GLN A 352 -10.91 9.05 -11.71
CA GLN A 352 -10.45 8.45 -10.44
C GLN A 352 -9.54 7.24 -10.69
N GLY A 353 -9.88 6.42 -11.68
CA GLY A 353 -9.02 5.31 -12.13
C GLY A 353 -7.64 5.80 -12.58
N VAL A 354 -7.58 6.85 -13.41
CA VAL A 354 -6.29 7.45 -13.83
C VAL A 354 -5.52 8.00 -12.63
N PHE A 355 -6.17 8.66 -11.69
CA PHE A 355 -5.53 9.12 -10.46
C PHE A 355 -4.88 7.96 -9.68
N MET A 356 -5.60 6.87 -9.50
CA MET A 356 -5.07 5.67 -8.84
C MET A 356 -3.95 4.99 -9.66
N MET A 357 -4.04 5.00 -10.98
CA MET A 357 -2.96 4.50 -11.85
C MET A 357 -1.70 5.34 -11.71
N MET A 358 -1.81 6.68 -11.63
CA MET A 358 -0.67 7.56 -11.46
C MET A 358 -0.02 7.39 -10.08
N THR A 359 -0.80 7.25 -9.00
CA THR A 359 -0.27 7.07 -7.64
C THR A 359 0.21 5.64 -7.37
N ASN A 360 -0.71 4.67 -7.41
CA ASN A 360 -0.46 3.29 -6.96
C ASN A 360 0.04 2.36 -8.08
N GLY A 361 -0.08 2.77 -9.33
CA GLY A 361 0.45 2.04 -10.48
C GLY A 361 1.84 2.54 -10.86
N PHE A 362 1.88 3.59 -11.68
CA PHE A 362 3.15 4.15 -12.19
C PHE A 362 4.04 4.70 -11.09
N GLY A 363 3.47 5.49 -10.15
CA GLY A 363 4.21 6.08 -9.04
C GLY A 363 4.84 4.99 -8.16
N ALA A 364 4.07 3.98 -7.80
CA ALA A 364 4.56 2.86 -7.01
C ALA A 364 5.66 2.07 -7.73
N THR A 365 5.49 1.80 -9.03
CA THR A 365 6.47 1.04 -9.82
C THR A 365 7.81 1.79 -9.93
N VAL A 366 7.75 3.02 -10.44
CA VAL A 366 8.96 3.84 -10.65
C VAL A 366 9.60 4.20 -9.32
N GLY A 367 8.78 4.55 -8.32
CA GLY A 367 9.24 4.88 -6.97
C GLY A 367 10.02 3.75 -6.32
N SER A 368 9.52 2.51 -6.41
CA SER A 368 10.21 1.33 -5.86
C SER A 368 11.57 1.09 -6.52
N LEU A 369 11.64 1.23 -7.86
CA LEU A 369 12.87 1.01 -8.61
C LEU A 369 13.90 2.12 -8.37
N CYS A 370 13.46 3.38 -8.37
CA CYS A 370 14.32 4.53 -8.07
C CYS A 370 14.84 4.47 -6.62
N ALA A 371 13.96 4.14 -5.66
CA ALA A 371 14.38 3.98 -4.27
C ALA A 371 15.42 2.88 -4.11
N GLN A 372 15.24 1.72 -4.80
CA GLN A 372 16.23 0.65 -4.80
C GLN A 372 17.57 1.12 -5.34
N ALA A 373 17.58 1.89 -6.43
CA ALA A 373 18.83 2.41 -7.01
C ALA A 373 19.57 3.32 -6.02
N VAL A 374 18.84 4.22 -5.33
CA VAL A 374 19.42 5.09 -4.29
C VAL A 374 19.95 4.25 -3.11
N VAL A 375 19.15 3.31 -2.60
CA VAL A 375 19.56 2.46 -1.49
C VAL A 375 20.80 1.65 -1.86
N ASN A 376 20.82 1.00 -3.03
CA ASN A 376 21.99 0.20 -3.47
C ASN A 376 23.27 1.05 -3.65
N HIS A 377 23.14 2.34 -3.93
CA HIS A 377 24.31 3.24 -4.06
C HIS A 377 24.95 3.57 -2.70
N TYR A 378 24.13 3.67 -1.65
CA TYR A 378 24.61 4.09 -0.32
C TYR A 378 24.73 2.94 0.68
N THR A 379 24.25 1.75 0.33
CA THR A 379 24.24 0.58 1.22
C THR A 379 24.82 -0.65 0.52
N TYR A 380 25.24 -1.62 1.33
CA TYR A 380 25.75 -2.90 0.86
C TYR A 380 25.33 -4.03 1.79
N PRO A 381 25.25 -5.28 1.29
CA PRO A 381 24.95 -6.43 2.13
C PRO A 381 26.14 -6.79 3.02
N ALA A 382 25.87 -7.09 4.28
CA ALA A 382 26.84 -7.64 5.23
C ALA A 382 26.18 -8.75 6.03
N SER A 383 26.93 -9.80 6.37
CA SER A 383 26.42 -10.91 7.17
C SER A 383 27.06 -10.95 8.55
N LYS A 384 26.31 -11.49 9.52
CA LYS A 384 26.75 -11.78 10.87
C LYS A 384 26.20 -13.13 11.31
N ILE A 385 26.98 -13.90 12.05
CA ILE A 385 26.50 -15.15 12.64
C ILE A 385 25.76 -14.83 13.94
N ILE A 386 24.47 -15.15 13.97
CA ILE A 386 23.60 -14.99 15.14
C ILE A 386 23.01 -16.37 15.44
N ASP A 387 23.22 -16.84 16.66
CA ASP A 387 22.77 -18.19 17.12
C ASP A 387 23.16 -19.32 16.14
N GLY A 388 24.40 -19.26 15.62
CA GLY A 388 24.93 -20.26 14.69
C GLY A 388 24.37 -20.21 13.27
N LYS A 389 23.56 -19.18 12.93
CA LYS A 389 23.02 -18.97 11.58
C LYS A 389 23.58 -17.68 10.99
N GLU A 390 23.91 -17.75 9.71
CA GLU A 390 24.28 -16.55 8.96
C GLU A 390 23.02 -15.69 8.68
N VAL A 391 23.02 -14.46 9.17
CA VAL A 391 21.95 -13.47 8.95
C VAL A 391 22.53 -12.31 8.19
N TRP A 392 21.88 -11.92 7.11
CA TRP A 392 22.29 -10.81 6.27
C TRP A 392 21.56 -9.53 6.68
N PHE A 393 22.28 -8.43 6.54
CA PHE A 393 21.80 -7.06 6.79
C PHE A 393 22.17 -6.18 5.61
N THR A 394 21.36 -5.18 5.35
CA THR A 394 21.69 -4.10 4.41
C THR A 394 22.21 -2.93 5.24
N ILE A 395 23.51 -2.72 5.25
CA ILE A 395 24.17 -1.69 6.07
C ILE A 395 24.81 -0.62 5.19
N GLY A 396 25.19 0.52 5.78
CA GLY A 396 25.86 1.61 5.08
C GLY A 396 25.29 2.98 5.44
N ASN A 397 25.38 3.92 4.51
CA ASN A 397 24.97 5.29 4.73
C ASN A 397 23.47 5.50 4.46
N TRP A 398 22.62 4.85 5.25
CA TRP A 398 21.18 5.02 5.22
C TRP A 398 20.70 6.47 5.42
N PRO A 399 21.30 7.26 6.34
CA PRO A 399 20.89 8.65 6.50
C PRO A 399 20.92 9.45 5.21
N THR A 400 21.98 9.31 4.40
CA THR A 400 22.07 10.00 3.12
C THR A 400 20.97 9.58 2.16
N ALA A 401 20.64 8.28 2.08
CA ALA A 401 19.52 7.81 1.26
C ALA A 401 18.20 8.45 1.70
N TRP A 402 17.93 8.50 3.00
CA TRP A 402 16.72 9.13 3.55
C TRP A 402 16.66 10.63 3.29
N TYR A 403 17.80 11.34 3.40
CA TYR A 403 17.85 12.77 3.08
C TYR A 403 17.63 13.07 1.60
N ILE A 404 18.06 12.18 0.69
CA ILE A 404 17.76 12.30 -0.73
C ILE A 404 16.24 12.17 -0.95
N PHE A 405 15.58 11.20 -0.31
CA PHE A 405 14.13 11.07 -0.39
C PHE A 405 13.40 12.27 0.22
N ALA A 406 13.90 12.82 1.33
CA ALA A 406 13.36 14.03 1.95
C ALA A 406 13.49 15.25 1.02
N ALA A 407 14.66 15.43 0.40
CA ALA A 407 14.91 16.50 -0.56
C ALA A 407 14.01 16.35 -1.80
N PHE A 408 13.85 15.13 -2.32
CA PHE A 408 12.92 14.84 -3.42
C PHE A 408 11.48 15.28 -3.07
N ALA A 409 10.95 14.82 -1.94
CA ALA A 409 9.58 15.16 -1.53
C ALA A 409 9.41 16.67 -1.31
N LEU A 410 10.41 17.34 -0.73
CA LEU A 410 10.39 18.79 -0.51
C LEU A 410 10.40 19.56 -1.82
N ILE A 411 11.30 19.21 -2.75
CA ILE A 411 11.39 19.85 -4.07
C ILE A 411 10.09 19.67 -4.84
N VAL A 412 9.55 18.45 -4.88
CA VAL A 412 8.27 18.16 -5.54
C VAL A 412 7.15 18.98 -4.91
N GLY A 413 7.11 19.10 -3.57
CA GLY A 413 6.12 19.92 -2.86
C GLY A 413 6.21 21.41 -3.21
N ILE A 414 7.42 21.95 -3.30
CA ILE A 414 7.66 23.35 -3.70
C ILE A 414 7.21 23.58 -5.15
N LEU A 415 7.60 22.68 -6.07
CA LEU A 415 7.19 22.76 -7.47
C LEU A 415 5.67 22.65 -7.61
N PHE A 416 5.03 21.75 -6.85
CA PHE A 416 3.57 21.66 -6.80
C PHE A 416 2.93 22.97 -6.34
N ALA A 417 3.45 23.60 -5.29
CA ALA A 417 2.93 24.85 -4.77
C ALA A 417 2.98 25.99 -5.81
N ILE A 418 4.02 26.00 -6.65
CA ILE A 418 4.22 27.00 -7.71
C ILE A 418 3.37 26.68 -8.94
N MET A 419 3.40 25.43 -9.42
CA MET A 419 2.82 25.02 -10.71
C MET A 419 1.32 24.75 -10.62
N PHE A 420 0.84 24.18 -9.51
CA PHE A 420 -0.57 23.82 -9.36
C PHE A 420 -1.40 25.04 -8.99
N LYS A 421 -2.08 25.61 -9.97
CA LYS A 421 -2.93 26.78 -9.82
C LYS A 421 -4.36 26.37 -9.48
N TYR A 422 -4.70 26.40 -8.20
CA TYR A 422 -6.05 26.14 -7.69
C TYR A 422 -6.48 27.26 -6.74
N LYS A 423 -7.67 27.83 -6.94
CA LYS A 423 -8.24 28.87 -6.08
C LYS A 423 -9.35 28.25 -5.23
N HIS A 424 -9.13 28.24 -3.94
CA HIS A 424 -10.16 27.79 -3.00
C HIS A 424 -11.29 28.83 -2.94
N THR A 425 -12.50 28.39 -3.28
CA THR A 425 -13.73 29.14 -2.99
C THR A 425 -14.36 28.49 -1.77
N PRO A 426 -14.36 29.14 -0.59
CA PRO A 426 -15.10 28.61 0.56
C PRO A 426 -16.57 28.49 0.18
N GLU A 427 -17.13 27.28 0.28
CA GLU A 427 -18.57 27.11 0.16
C GLU A 427 -19.21 27.93 1.27
N LYS A 428 -20.08 28.85 0.88
CA LYS A 428 -21.02 29.51 1.79
C LYS A 428 -22.02 28.42 2.23
N GLN A 429 -21.75 27.79 3.37
CA GLN A 429 -22.74 26.99 4.10
C GLN A 429 -23.55 27.88 5.03
#